data_462e5ace688cbb254bd1191238acde28
#
_entry.id   462e5ace688cbb254bd1191238acde28
#
_cell.length_a   1.000
_cell.length_b   1.000
_cell.length_c   1.000
_cell.angle_alpha   90.00
_cell.angle_beta   90.00
_cell.angle_gamma   90.00
#
_symmetry.space_group_name_H-M   'P 1'
#
loop_
_entity.id
_entity.type
_entity.pdbx_description
1 polymer ?
#
loop_
_entity_poly.entity_id
_entity_poly.type
_entity_poly.pdbx_seq_one_letter_code
_entity_poly.pdbx_strand_id
1 'polypeptide(L)'
;MTETALKEGVTGALSAAAVERLALGEPGWLRELREHAWDVYERTPMPTTKLEEWRHTDLKKKLDLDALRLSELETAPDDPTEWPARLRTTMEEDEEAAGRVVIIDGHVVHTELDASLVDQGVILMSLHDAVDLHGDLVREHLATVAIPAEDGKFAALNAALWGDGVFLFVPQGVRLELPVRVTRWVSEAGTAYFSRVLLVAEANSQVSYVDELLSPDFEAQTFASTAVEVFAAAGSRVLCVSVQRLGRGVFYQSMQRTLAQRDSQLDTLNVALGASVSRVDLNARLLGPGANSELLGLYFADGDQHFDFNTSQDHVEPDTSSNLLYKGALDGNSRGIFRGIIRVHPDAQRTDAYQTNRNLLLSRGARADSLPNLEIEADDVRCSHGATVGALDAEARFYLMSRGLGPIQAERLVVLGFLGEVLSKLPLAGVVQKVTRVIEEKLAQQG
;
A
#
# COMPACT_ATOMS: atom_id res chain seq x y z
N MET A 1 -44.17 7.07 -16.29
CA MET A 1 -42.74 7.37 -16.46
C MET A 1 -42.02 6.13 -16.07
N THR A 2 -41.54 5.57 -16.89
CA THR A 2 -41.36 4.32 -17.59
C THR A 2 -40.09 3.64 -17.13
N GLU A 3 -40.18 2.34 -16.93
CA GLU A 3 -39.15 1.33 -16.61
C GLU A 3 -37.80 1.43 -17.40
N THR A 4 -37.79 2.24 -18.45
CA THR A 4 -36.63 2.46 -19.31
C THR A 4 -35.60 3.44 -18.72
N ALA A 5 -36.00 4.34 -17.82
CA ALA A 5 -35.10 5.32 -17.19
C ALA A 5 -34.29 4.70 -16.01
N LEU A 6 -34.69 3.54 -15.51
CA LEU A 6 -33.99 2.80 -14.47
C LEU A 6 -32.88 1.89 -15.03
N LYS A 7 -32.85 1.66 -16.36
CA LYS A 7 -31.83 0.82 -17.00
C LYS A 7 -30.60 1.57 -17.49
N GLU A 8 -30.66 2.88 -17.69
CA GLU A 8 -29.49 3.69 -18.10
C GLU A 8 -28.57 4.10 -16.94
N GLY A 9 -29.03 3.96 -15.69
CA GLY A 9 -28.20 4.24 -14.49
C GLY A 9 -27.29 3.11 -14.04
N VAL A 10 -27.28 1.96 -14.72
CA VAL A 10 -26.58 0.73 -14.27
C VAL A 10 -25.25 0.49 -15.01
N THR A 11 -24.99 1.23 -16.09
CA THR A 11 -23.74 1.11 -16.85
C THR A 11 -22.64 1.94 -16.21
N GLY A 12 -21.96 1.44 -15.20
CA GLY A 12 -20.85 2.09 -14.49
C GLY A 12 -20.84 1.84 -13.00
N ALA A 13 -21.93 1.34 -12.43
CA ALA A 13 -21.98 0.96 -11.03
C ALA A 13 -21.11 -0.28 -10.74
N LEU A 14 -20.64 -0.41 -9.49
CA LEU A 14 -19.98 -1.62 -9.00
C LEU A 14 -21.03 -2.75 -8.93
N SER A 15 -21.05 -3.63 -9.93
CA SER A 15 -22.14 -4.59 -10.12
C SER A 15 -21.67 -5.89 -10.81
N ALA A 16 -22.47 -6.94 -10.75
CA ALA A 16 -22.22 -8.17 -11.50
C ALA A 16 -22.05 -7.92 -13.01
N ALA A 17 -22.83 -6.99 -13.58
CA ALA A 17 -22.67 -6.60 -14.98
C ALA A 17 -21.32 -5.95 -15.29
N ALA A 18 -20.72 -5.24 -14.33
CA ALA A 18 -19.35 -4.73 -14.47
C ALA A 18 -18.33 -5.88 -14.47
N VAL A 19 -18.51 -6.89 -13.62
CA VAL A 19 -17.67 -8.10 -13.62
C VAL A 19 -17.75 -8.83 -14.95
N GLU A 20 -18.97 -9.04 -15.48
CA GLU A 20 -19.17 -9.67 -16.79
C GLU A 20 -18.48 -8.91 -17.94
N ARG A 21 -18.51 -7.57 -17.91
CA ARG A 21 -17.81 -6.75 -18.92
C ARG A 21 -16.29 -6.88 -18.82
N LEU A 22 -15.72 -6.84 -17.61
CA LEU A 22 -14.28 -7.02 -17.39
C LEU A 22 -13.82 -8.42 -17.83
N ALA A 23 -14.65 -9.44 -17.63
CA ALA A 23 -14.35 -10.81 -18.00
C ALA A 23 -14.43 -11.09 -19.51
N LEU A 24 -14.85 -10.12 -20.34
CA LEU A 24 -14.91 -10.28 -21.78
C LEU A 24 -13.53 -10.46 -22.40
N GLY A 25 -13.28 -11.60 -23.03
CA GLY A 25 -12.00 -11.94 -23.65
C GLY A 25 -10.98 -12.59 -22.71
N GLU A 26 -11.21 -12.59 -21.41
CA GLU A 26 -10.31 -13.23 -20.45
C GLU A 26 -10.34 -14.76 -20.51
N PRO A 27 -9.23 -15.42 -20.10
CA PRO A 27 -9.19 -16.88 -19.96
C PRO A 27 -10.27 -17.39 -18.97
N GLY A 28 -10.77 -18.61 -19.18
CA GLY A 28 -11.84 -19.17 -18.37
C GLY A 28 -11.55 -19.20 -16.86
N TRP A 29 -10.31 -19.49 -16.47
CA TRP A 29 -9.90 -19.52 -15.06
C TRP A 29 -10.01 -18.15 -14.37
N LEU A 30 -9.70 -17.06 -15.10
CA LEU A 30 -9.78 -15.70 -14.54
C LEU A 30 -11.24 -15.24 -14.43
N ARG A 31 -12.05 -15.58 -15.42
CA ARG A 31 -13.51 -15.35 -15.36
C ARG A 31 -14.13 -16.04 -14.15
N GLU A 32 -13.83 -17.33 -13.95
CA GLU A 32 -14.30 -18.10 -12.78
C GLU A 32 -13.85 -17.46 -11.46
N LEU A 33 -12.60 -16.96 -11.41
CA LEU A 33 -12.07 -16.25 -10.24
C LEU A 33 -12.86 -14.96 -9.95
N ARG A 34 -13.16 -14.14 -10.98
CA ARG A 34 -13.94 -12.91 -10.81
C ARG A 34 -15.37 -13.19 -10.37
N GLU A 35 -16.05 -14.16 -11.00
CA GLU A 35 -17.40 -14.56 -10.66
C GLU A 35 -17.46 -15.08 -9.21
N HIS A 36 -16.52 -15.93 -8.82
CA HIS A 36 -16.41 -16.41 -7.44
C HIS A 36 -16.17 -15.26 -6.46
N ALA A 37 -15.26 -14.34 -6.80
CA ALA A 37 -14.95 -13.18 -5.95
C ALA A 37 -16.18 -12.27 -5.80
N TRP A 38 -16.97 -12.09 -6.84
CA TRP A 38 -18.21 -11.32 -6.77
C TRP A 38 -19.24 -12.00 -5.86
N ASP A 39 -19.40 -13.31 -5.96
CA ASP A 39 -20.28 -14.09 -5.08
C ASP A 39 -19.83 -13.97 -3.60
N VAL A 40 -18.51 -13.99 -3.35
CA VAL A 40 -17.96 -13.74 -2.00
C VAL A 40 -18.29 -12.31 -1.55
N TYR A 41 -18.12 -11.33 -2.42
CA TYR A 41 -18.47 -9.95 -2.12
C TYR A 41 -19.95 -9.81 -1.74
N GLU A 42 -20.88 -10.36 -2.51
CA GLU A 42 -22.31 -10.25 -2.22
C GLU A 42 -22.70 -10.85 -0.87
N ARG A 43 -22.21 -12.06 -0.57
CA ARG A 43 -22.53 -12.76 0.68
C ARG A 43 -21.81 -12.24 1.91
N THR A 44 -20.68 -11.52 1.74
CA THR A 44 -19.90 -10.98 2.86
C THR A 44 -20.48 -9.64 3.30
N PRO A 45 -20.90 -9.47 4.55
CA PRO A 45 -21.44 -8.20 5.02
C PRO A 45 -20.37 -7.11 5.02
N MET A 46 -20.78 -5.85 4.81
CA MET A 46 -19.90 -4.70 4.96
C MET A 46 -19.35 -4.65 6.38
N PRO A 47 -18.04 -4.46 6.58
CA PRO A 47 -17.45 -4.33 7.90
C PRO A 47 -18.08 -3.20 8.70
N THR A 48 -18.23 -3.42 9.99
CA THR A 48 -18.78 -2.42 10.91
C THR A 48 -17.85 -2.17 12.09
N THR A 49 -18.08 -1.11 12.82
CA THR A 49 -17.32 -0.76 14.04
C THR A 49 -17.46 -1.79 15.18
N LYS A 50 -18.22 -2.86 15.00
CA LYS A 50 -18.27 -4.01 15.90
C LYS A 50 -17.10 -4.98 15.71
N LEU A 51 -16.55 -5.02 14.51
CA LEU A 51 -15.31 -5.74 14.23
C LEU A 51 -14.13 -4.94 14.78
N GLU A 52 -13.21 -5.62 15.43
CA GLU A 52 -12.09 -4.96 16.11
C GLU A 52 -11.19 -4.18 15.14
N GLU A 53 -10.89 -4.75 13.98
CA GLU A 53 -10.08 -4.13 12.94
C GLU A 53 -10.76 -2.91 12.27
N TRP A 54 -12.07 -2.74 12.45
CA TRP A 54 -12.86 -1.62 11.90
C TRP A 54 -13.42 -0.71 12.98
N ARG A 55 -13.09 -0.97 14.25
CA ARG A 55 -13.66 -0.27 15.41
C ARG A 55 -13.55 1.24 15.34
N HIS A 56 -12.45 1.72 14.79
CA HIS A 56 -12.11 3.14 14.72
C HIS A 56 -12.40 3.77 13.36
N THR A 57 -12.80 2.97 12.35
CA THR A 57 -13.09 3.42 10.99
C THR A 57 -14.51 3.05 10.59
N ASP A 58 -15.44 3.99 10.81
CA ASP A 58 -16.87 3.82 10.51
C ASP A 58 -17.11 4.02 9.00
N LEU A 59 -17.16 2.92 8.27
CA LEU A 59 -17.36 2.93 6.81
C LEU A 59 -18.66 3.60 6.39
N LYS A 60 -19.75 3.46 7.17
CA LYS A 60 -21.04 4.11 6.84
C LYS A 60 -20.97 5.62 6.73
N LYS A 61 -19.97 6.24 7.41
CA LYS A 61 -19.75 7.69 7.38
C LYS A 61 -18.66 8.11 6.40
N LYS A 62 -17.80 7.16 5.99
CA LYS A 62 -16.58 7.48 5.28
C LYS A 62 -16.54 6.99 3.83
N LEU A 63 -17.39 6.02 3.47
CA LEU A 63 -17.39 5.41 2.15
C LEU A 63 -18.80 5.09 1.69
N ASP A 64 -19.19 5.64 0.56
CA ASP A 64 -20.43 5.35 -0.15
C ASP A 64 -20.11 4.69 -1.49
N LEU A 65 -20.05 3.34 -1.51
CA LEU A 65 -19.76 2.59 -2.73
C LEU A 65 -20.89 2.68 -3.77
N ASP A 66 -22.13 2.92 -3.33
CA ASP A 66 -23.29 2.98 -4.24
C ASP A 66 -23.29 4.27 -5.06
N ALA A 67 -22.60 5.31 -4.57
CA ALA A 67 -22.44 6.58 -5.29
C ALA A 67 -21.29 6.56 -6.31
N LEU A 68 -20.48 5.50 -6.35
CA LEU A 68 -19.30 5.40 -7.20
C LEU A 68 -19.59 4.62 -8.48
N ARG A 69 -18.96 5.04 -9.56
CA ARG A 69 -18.88 4.27 -10.81
C ARG A 69 -17.52 3.62 -10.94
N LEU A 70 -17.46 2.45 -11.57
CA LEU A 70 -16.19 1.83 -11.92
C LEU A 70 -15.46 2.75 -12.92
N SER A 71 -14.18 2.98 -12.72
CA SER A 71 -13.36 3.69 -13.70
C SER A 71 -13.26 2.85 -14.97
N GLU A 72 -13.67 3.44 -16.08
CA GLU A 72 -13.56 2.85 -17.41
C GLU A 72 -12.78 3.85 -18.26
N LEU A 73 -11.49 3.63 -18.43
CA LEU A 73 -10.68 4.45 -19.32
C LEU A 73 -10.91 3.97 -20.76
N GLU A 74 -11.60 4.77 -21.58
CA GLU A 74 -11.81 4.42 -23.00
C GLU A 74 -10.49 4.49 -23.80
N THR A 75 -9.61 5.44 -23.46
CA THR A 75 -8.27 5.56 -24.07
C THR A 75 -7.35 6.35 -23.14
N ALA A 76 -6.29 5.72 -22.63
CA ALA A 76 -5.22 6.46 -21.96
C ALA A 76 -4.37 7.21 -23.02
N PRO A 77 -3.89 8.43 -22.73
CA PRO A 77 -3.00 9.12 -23.65
C PRO A 77 -1.66 8.38 -23.73
N ASP A 78 -1.33 7.88 -24.93
CA ASP A 78 -0.06 7.20 -25.19
C ASP A 78 1.13 8.19 -25.21
N ASP A 79 0.86 9.47 -25.48
CA ASP A 79 1.89 10.52 -25.51
C ASP A 79 2.15 11.07 -24.11
N PRO A 80 3.36 10.90 -23.56
CA PRO A 80 3.73 11.43 -22.24
C PRO A 80 3.54 12.96 -22.11
N THR A 81 3.52 13.71 -23.21
CA THR A 81 3.31 15.17 -23.17
C THR A 81 1.89 15.54 -22.78
N GLU A 82 0.93 14.64 -22.98
CA GLU A 82 -0.48 14.80 -22.62
C GLU A 82 -0.77 14.41 -21.16
N TRP A 83 0.18 13.75 -20.49
CA TRP A 83 -0.01 13.34 -19.11
C TRP A 83 -0.12 14.54 -18.15
N PRO A 84 -0.84 14.40 -17.03
CA PRO A 84 -0.95 15.45 -16.02
C PRO A 84 0.41 16.01 -15.61
N ALA A 85 0.52 17.33 -15.50
CA ALA A 85 1.80 18.01 -15.22
C ALA A 85 2.49 17.48 -13.96
N ARG A 86 1.71 17.22 -12.88
CA ARG A 86 2.24 16.67 -11.63
C ARG A 86 2.80 15.25 -11.80
N LEU A 87 2.16 14.42 -12.64
CA LEU A 87 2.67 13.10 -12.98
C LEU A 87 4.01 13.20 -13.71
N ARG A 88 4.09 14.05 -14.75
CA ARG A 88 5.34 14.28 -15.50
C ARG A 88 6.47 14.77 -14.60
N THR A 89 6.20 15.80 -13.79
CA THR A 89 7.20 16.32 -12.84
C THR A 89 7.67 15.24 -11.87
N THR A 90 6.77 14.41 -11.37
CA THR A 90 7.12 13.31 -10.46
C THR A 90 8.06 12.31 -11.12
N MET A 91 7.83 12.00 -12.41
CA MET A 91 8.68 11.09 -13.17
C MET A 91 10.04 11.70 -13.53
N GLU A 92 10.09 13.02 -13.83
CA GLU A 92 11.33 13.76 -14.11
C GLU A 92 12.23 13.86 -12.87
N GLU A 93 11.64 13.92 -11.68
CA GLU A 93 12.36 13.94 -10.40
C GLU A 93 12.85 12.55 -9.97
N ASP A 94 12.38 11.49 -10.61
CA ASP A 94 12.78 10.13 -10.27
C ASP A 94 14.19 9.85 -10.78
N GLU A 95 14.99 9.27 -9.89
CA GLU A 95 16.33 8.77 -10.19
C GLU A 95 16.29 7.61 -11.22
N GLU A 96 17.47 7.14 -11.60
CA GLU A 96 17.61 5.95 -12.44
C GLU A 96 16.78 4.77 -11.88
N ALA A 97 16.21 3.99 -12.79
CA ALA A 97 15.39 2.83 -12.47
C ALA A 97 15.75 1.65 -13.38
N ALA A 98 15.64 0.44 -12.85
CA ALA A 98 15.74 -0.80 -13.62
C ALA A 98 14.57 -0.97 -14.59
N GLY A 99 13.42 -0.45 -14.22
CA GLY A 99 12.22 -0.42 -15.04
C GLY A 99 11.21 0.58 -14.51
N ARG A 100 10.28 1.02 -15.37
CA ARG A 100 9.23 1.98 -15.05
C ARG A 100 7.88 1.49 -15.55
N VAL A 101 6.85 1.75 -14.76
CA VAL A 101 5.46 1.55 -15.16
C VAL A 101 4.67 2.81 -14.80
N VAL A 102 3.84 3.28 -15.72
CA VAL A 102 2.90 4.37 -15.46
C VAL A 102 1.49 3.83 -15.59
N ILE A 103 0.68 4.13 -14.59
CA ILE A 103 -0.72 3.72 -14.53
C ILE A 103 -1.57 4.98 -14.40
N ILE A 104 -2.51 5.17 -15.31
CA ILE A 104 -3.50 6.26 -15.26
C ILE A 104 -4.88 5.62 -15.15
N ASP A 105 -5.63 6.01 -14.13
CA ASP A 105 -7.01 5.58 -13.89
C ASP A 105 -7.22 4.05 -13.92
N GLY A 106 -6.21 3.31 -13.43
CA GLY A 106 -6.23 1.85 -13.34
C GLY A 106 -5.72 1.12 -14.57
N HIS A 107 -5.24 1.82 -15.61
CA HIS A 107 -4.68 1.22 -16.83
C HIS A 107 -3.19 1.53 -16.99
N VAL A 108 -2.41 0.53 -17.36
CA VAL A 108 -0.99 0.69 -17.69
C VAL A 108 -0.87 1.40 -19.03
N VAL A 109 -0.26 2.59 -19.01
CA VAL A 109 -0.06 3.44 -20.21
C VAL A 109 1.38 3.46 -20.69
N HIS A 110 2.30 3.03 -19.84
CA HIS A 110 3.73 2.96 -20.19
C HIS A 110 4.43 1.87 -19.38
N THR A 111 5.30 1.12 -20.05
CA THR A 111 6.19 0.15 -19.40
C THR A 111 7.56 0.20 -20.07
N GLU A 112 8.59 0.30 -19.25
CA GLU A 112 9.98 0.29 -19.65
C GLU A 112 10.77 -0.66 -18.74
N LEU A 113 11.66 -1.47 -19.30
CA LEU A 113 12.59 -2.34 -18.57
C LEU A 113 13.95 -2.31 -19.26
N ASP A 114 15.02 -2.27 -18.49
CA ASP A 114 16.39 -2.35 -19.01
C ASP A 114 16.57 -3.62 -19.86
N ALA A 115 17.08 -3.46 -21.07
CA ALA A 115 17.24 -4.55 -22.02
C ALA A 115 18.12 -5.69 -21.47
N SER A 116 19.12 -5.37 -20.66
CA SER A 116 19.99 -6.37 -20.03
C SER A 116 19.24 -7.25 -19.02
N LEU A 117 18.18 -6.74 -18.42
CA LEU A 117 17.30 -7.49 -17.49
C LEU A 117 16.30 -8.36 -18.25
N VAL A 118 15.80 -7.87 -19.40
CA VAL A 118 14.98 -8.69 -20.32
C VAL A 118 15.78 -9.92 -20.79
N ASP A 119 17.04 -9.75 -21.16
CA ASP A 119 17.94 -10.84 -21.56
C ASP A 119 18.19 -11.85 -20.42
N GLN A 120 18.06 -11.42 -19.16
CA GLN A 120 18.16 -12.27 -17.99
C GLN A 120 16.82 -12.92 -17.61
N GLY A 121 15.74 -12.66 -18.35
CA GLY A 121 14.42 -13.24 -18.15
C GLY A 121 13.55 -12.50 -17.11
N VAL A 122 13.90 -11.27 -16.71
CA VAL A 122 13.02 -10.43 -15.89
C VAL A 122 11.81 -10.03 -16.71
N ILE A 123 10.63 -10.12 -16.12
CA ILE A 123 9.36 -9.72 -16.74
C ILE A 123 8.78 -8.54 -15.94
N LEU A 124 8.56 -7.44 -16.63
CA LEU A 124 7.84 -6.28 -16.10
C LEU A 124 6.81 -5.85 -17.14
N MET A 125 5.53 -5.94 -16.80
CA MET A 125 4.44 -5.61 -17.74
C MET A 125 3.12 -5.33 -17.01
N SER A 126 2.11 -4.92 -17.77
CA SER A 126 0.72 -4.93 -17.35
C SER A 126 0.32 -6.31 -16.83
N LEU A 127 -0.38 -6.36 -15.70
CA LEU A 127 -0.90 -7.62 -15.16
C LEU A 127 -1.95 -8.25 -16.11
N HIS A 128 -2.70 -7.39 -16.82
CA HIS A 128 -3.67 -7.84 -17.82
C HIS A 128 -2.96 -8.58 -18.98
N ASP A 129 -1.90 -7.99 -19.53
CA ASP A 129 -1.11 -8.64 -20.59
C ASP A 129 -0.40 -9.91 -20.07
N ALA A 130 0.03 -9.90 -18.81
CA ALA A 130 0.66 -11.08 -18.21
C ALA A 130 -0.30 -12.27 -18.07
N VAL A 131 -1.60 -12.04 -17.91
CA VAL A 131 -2.62 -13.10 -17.92
C VAL A 131 -2.62 -13.85 -19.24
N ASP A 132 -2.44 -13.15 -20.35
CA ASP A 132 -2.43 -13.77 -21.69
C ASP A 132 -1.06 -14.39 -22.04
N LEU A 133 0.03 -13.71 -21.71
CA LEU A 133 1.38 -14.09 -22.13
C LEU A 133 2.07 -15.06 -21.16
N HIS A 134 1.73 -14.99 -19.88
CA HIS A 134 2.33 -15.76 -18.79
C HIS A 134 1.27 -16.37 -17.87
N GLY A 135 0.12 -16.78 -18.43
CA GLY A 135 -1.07 -17.20 -17.72
C GLY A 135 -0.88 -18.26 -16.65
N ASP A 136 -0.02 -19.26 -16.89
CA ASP A 136 0.23 -20.32 -15.89
C ASP A 136 0.92 -19.76 -14.65
N LEU A 137 1.93 -18.90 -14.82
CA LEU A 137 2.65 -18.26 -13.73
C LEU A 137 1.76 -17.28 -12.95
N VAL A 138 0.95 -16.49 -13.66
CA VAL A 138 -0.01 -15.59 -13.01
C VAL A 138 -1.05 -16.38 -12.24
N ARG A 139 -1.62 -17.44 -12.82
CA ARG A 139 -2.65 -18.27 -12.19
C ARG A 139 -2.18 -18.95 -10.90
N GLU A 140 -0.90 -19.34 -10.84
CA GLU A 140 -0.32 -19.95 -9.64
C GLU A 140 -0.34 -19.02 -8.43
N HIS A 141 -0.23 -17.71 -8.64
CA HIS A 141 0.00 -16.73 -7.59
C HIS A 141 -1.18 -15.78 -7.36
N LEU A 142 -1.83 -15.30 -8.43
CA LEU A 142 -2.80 -14.22 -8.38
C LEU A 142 -4.06 -14.61 -7.57
N ALA A 143 -4.38 -13.83 -6.55
CA ALA A 143 -5.57 -14.00 -5.71
C ALA A 143 -5.73 -15.41 -5.13
N THR A 144 -4.61 -16.08 -4.85
CA THR A 144 -4.56 -17.42 -4.29
C THR A 144 -4.31 -17.36 -2.78
N VAL A 145 -3.09 -17.72 -2.35
CA VAL A 145 -2.71 -17.80 -0.92
C VAL A 145 -2.38 -16.46 -0.28
N ALA A 146 -2.07 -15.43 -1.09
CA ALA A 146 -1.73 -14.12 -0.58
C ALA A 146 -2.98 -13.31 -0.24
N ILE A 147 -3.79 -12.94 -1.24
CA ILE A 147 -5.02 -12.17 -1.06
C ILE A 147 -6.19 -12.88 -1.76
N PRO A 148 -6.69 -14.01 -1.22
CA PRO A 148 -7.88 -14.65 -1.75
C PRO A 148 -9.13 -13.79 -1.53
N ALA A 149 -10.19 -14.04 -2.28
CA ALA A 149 -11.46 -13.33 -2.13
C ALA A 149 -12.05 -13.46 -0.71
N GLU A 150 -11.79 -14.58 -0.05
CA GLU A 150 -12.24 -14.91 1.31
C GLU A 150 -11.60 -14.04 2.41
N ASP A 151 -10.51 -13.30 2.13
CA ASP A 151 -9.87 -12.38 3.07
C ASP A 151 -10.79 -11.19 3.47
N GLY A 152 -11.99 -11.13 2.90
CA GLY A 152 -13.03 -10.21 3.32
C GLY A 152 -13.65 -9.39 2.20
N LYS A 153 -14.59 -8.53 2.58
CA LYS A 153 -15.44 -7.75 1.65
C LYS A 153 -14.64 -7.01 0.58
N PHE A 154 -13.56 -6.34 0.97
CA PHE A 154 -12.76 -5.53 0.04
C PHE A 154 -11.76 -6.35 -0.78
N ALA A 155 -11.27 -7.47 -0.24
CA ALA A 155 -10.46 -8.41 -1.01
C ALA A 155 -11.28 -9.03 -2.15
N ALA A 156 -12.51 -9.45 -1.84
CA ALA A 156 -13.45 -9.95 -2.81
C ALA A 156 -13.80 -8.89 -3.87
N LEU A 157 -14.11 -7.66 -3.45
CA LEU A 157 -14.43 -6.56 -4.37
C LEU A 157 -13.26 -6.25 -5.31
N ASN A 158 -12.03 -6.18 -4.77
CA ASN A 158 -10.84 -5.96 -5.58
C ASN A 158 -10.58 -7.15 -6.54
N ALA A 159 -10.72 -8.40 -6.09
CA ALA A 159 -10.52 -9.58 -6.93
C ALA A 159 -11.54 -9.66 -8.09
N ALA A 160 -12.77 -9.18 -7.87
CA ALA A 160 -13.81 -9.16 -8.88
C ALA A 160 -13.64 -8.03 -9.91
N LEU A 161 -13.18 -6.84 -9.48
CA LEU A 161 -13.27 -5.61 -10.28
C LEU A 161 -11.93 -4.98 -10.67
N TRP A 162 -10.77 -5.59 -10.39
CA TRP A 162 -9.50 -5.02 -10.84
C TRP A 162 -9.45 -4.94 -12.38
N GLY A 163 -9.04 -3.77 -12.90
CA GLY A 163 -8.91 -3.55 -14.34
C GLY A 163 -7.55 -3.98 -14.84
N ASP A 164 -6.50 -3.47 -14.20
CA ASP A 164 -5.10 -3.74 -14.55
C ASP A 164 -4.20 -3.59 -13.32
N GLY A 165 -2.89 -3.71 -13.52
CA GLY A 165 -1.90 -3.62 -12.48
C GLY A 165 -0.51 -3.91 -12.97
N VAL A 166 0.34 -4.38 -12.06
CA VAL A 166 1.75 -4.65 -12.38
C VAL A 166 2.04 -6.14 -12.14
N PHE A 167 2.63 -6.76 -13.14
CA PHE A 167 3.29 -8.04 -13.01
C PHE A 167 4.80 -7.85 -13.06
N LEU A 168 5.49 -8.28 -12.00
CA LEU A 168 6.95 -8.28 -11.90
C LEU A 168 7.44 -9.67 -11.51
N PHE A 169 8.17 -10.31 -12.41
CA PHE A 169 8.83 -11.59 -12.17
C PHE A 169 10.34 -11.42 -12.25
N VAL A 170 11.06 -11.86 -11.22
CA VAL A 170 12.52 -11.82 -11.16
C VAL A 170 13.04 -13.25 -11.06
N PRO A 171 13.74 -13.75 -12.08
CA PRO A 171 14.26 -15.12 -12.13
C PRO A 171 15.27 -15.41 -11.02
N GLN A 172 15.50 -16.69 -10.77
CA GLN A 172 16.47 -17.18 -9.80
C GLN A 172 17.85 -16.57 -10.01
N GLY A 173 18.43 -16.03 -8.93
CA GLY A 173 19.78 -15.48 -8.90
C GLY A 173 19.96 -14.13 -9.58
N VAL A 174 18.91 -13.59 -10.23
CA VAL A 174 18.96 -12.27 -10.87
C VAL A 174 18.85 -11.17 -9.81
N ARG A 175 19.68 -10.14 -9.92
CA ARG A 175 19.71 -9.00 -9.01
C ARG A 175 19.51 -7.70 -9.76
N LEU A 176 18.51 -6.94 -9.35
CA LEU A 176 18.27 -5.60 -9.86
C LEU A 176 18.98 -4.61 -8.91
N GLU A 177 20.00 -3.92 -9.43
CA GLU A 177 20.74 -2.91 -8.67
C GLU A 177 19.94 -1.62 -8.47
N LEU A 178 19.10 -1.27 -9.45
CA LEU A 178 18.19 -0.13 -9.41
C LEU A 178 16.76 -0.59 -9.12
N PRO A 179 15.92 0.28 -8.54
CA PRO A 179 14.54 -0.08 -8.26
C PRO A 179 13.69 -0.15 -9.52
N VAL A 180 12.66 -1.00 -9.51
CA VAL A 180 11.50 -0.87 -10.40
C VAL A 180 10.58 0.19 -9.82
N ARG A 181 10.20 1.19 -10.62
CA ARG A 181 9.35 2.31 -10.21
C ARG A 181 7.99 2.25 -10.88
N VAL A 182 6.95 2.39 -10.10
CA VAL A 182 5.57 2.47 -10.57
C VAL A 182 5.00 3.81 -10.13
N THR A 183 4.42 4.55 -11.05
CA THR A 183 3.74 5.80 -10.75
C THR A 183 2.28 5.69 -11.17
N ARG A 184 1.38 5.93 -10.22
CA ARG A 184 -0.07 5.82 -10.42
C ARG A 184 -0.71 7.19 -10.32
N TRP A 185 -1.55 7.49 -11.28
CA TRP A 185 -2.34 8.71 -11.31
C TRP A 185 -3.83 8.39 -11.31
N VAL A 186 -4.58 9.04 -10.41
CA VAL A 186 -6.04 8.99 -10.33
C VAL A 186 -6.56 10.37 -10.75
N SER A 187 -7.35 10.45 -11.80
CA SER A 187 -7.77 11.72 -12.42
C SER A 187 -9.23 12.11 -12.20
N GLU A 188 -10.11 11.14 -11.93
CA GLU A 188 -11.56 11.38 -11.95
C GLU A 188 -12.21 11.26 -10.57
N ALA A 189 -13.04 12.25 -10.24
CA ALA A 189 -13.92 12.22 -9.08
C ALA A 189 -15.14 11.32 -9.28
N GLY A 190 -15.68 10.75 -8.18
CA GLY A 190 -16.88 9.91 -8.23
C GLY A 190 -16.65 8.52 -8.81
N THR A 191 -15.40 8.07 -8.88
CA THR A 191 -15.02 6.77 -9.44
C THR A 191 -14.39 5.84 -8.39
N ALA A 192 -14.43 4.55 -8.71
CA ALA A 192 -13.73 3.50 -7.98
C ALA A 192 -12.68 2.86 -8.89
N TYR A 193 -11.46 2.76 -8.38
CA TYR A 193 -10.29 2.17 -9.03
C TYR A 193 -9.87 0.93 -8.28
N PHE A 194 -9.66 -0.15 -9.01
CA PHE A 194 -9.17 -1.41 -8.45
C PHE A 194 -7.95 -1.85 -9.24
N SER A 195 -6.84 -2.03 -8.56
CA SER A 195 -5.61 -2.52 -9.19
C SER A 195 -4.94 -3.59 -8.35
N ARG A 196 -4.10 -4.40 -9.01
CA ARG A 196 -3.29 -5.44 -8.35
C ARG A 196 -1.83 -5.32 -8.71
N VAL A 197 -0.98 -5.71 -7.78
CA VAL A 197 0.45 -5.92 -8.00
C VAL A 197 0.75 -7.36 -7.68
N LEU A 198 1.33 -8.06 -8.62
CA LEU A 198 1.87 -9.39 -8.43
C LEU A 198 3.38 -9.35 -8.63
N LEU A 199 4.13 -9.49 -7.53
CA LEU A 199 5.58 -9.55 -7.52
C LEU A 199 6.04 -10.95 -7.11
N VAL A 200 6.75 -11.62 -8.01
CA VAL A 200 7.33 -12.94 -7.77
C VAL A 200 8.85 -12.84 -7.89
N ALA A 201 9.54 -13.03 -6.78
CA ALA A 201 11.00 -13.02 -6.69
C ALA A 201 11.50 -14.44 -6.42
N GLU A 202 12.11 -15.06 -7.43
CA GLU A 202 12.64 -16.42 -7.36
C GLU A 202 13.84 -16.55 -6.43
N ALA A 203 14.28 -17.78 -6.18
CA ALA A 203 15.33 -18.08 -5.22
C ALA A 203 16.62 -17.27 -5.46
N ASN A 204 17.18 -16.68 -4.40
CA ASN A 204 18.42 -15.88 -4.42
C ASN A 204 18.35 -14.63 -5.32
N SER A 205 17.18 -14.21 -5.78
CA SER A 205 17.00 -12.96 -6.52
C SER A 205 17.01 -11.74 -5.58
N GLN A 206 17.16 -10.55 -6.18
CA GLN A 206 17.10 -9.28 -5.44
C GLN A 206 16.35 -8.23 -6.24
N VAL A 207 15.40 -7.55 -5.60
CA VAL A 207 14.62 -6.48 -6.22
C VAL A 207 14.14 -5.45 -5.19
N SER A 208 14.14 -4.18 -5.61
CA SER A 208 13.43 -3.09 -4.94
C SER A 208 12.30 -2.61 -5.82
N TYR A 209 11.09 -2.54 -5.26
CA TYR A 209 9.87 -2.09 -5.92
C TYR A 209 9.37 -0.83 -5.22
N VAL A 210 9.14 0.24 -5.97
CA VAL A 210 8.66 1.54 -5.46
C VAL A 210 7.39 1.92 -6.19
N ASP A 211 6.28 2.05 -5.46
CA ASP A 211 4.96 2.41 -5.97
C ASP A 211 4.55 3.79 -5.41
N GLU A 212 4.36 4.79 -6.26
CA GLU A 212 3.92 6.12 -5.88
C GLU A 212 2.52 6.41 -6.43
N LEU A 213 1.58 6.78 -5.54
CA LEU A 213 0.19 7.05 -5.86
C LEU A 213 -0.11 8.54 -5.74
N LEU A 214 -0.65 9.12 -6.79
CA LEU A 214 -0.91 10.55 -6.94
C LEU A 214 -2.34 10.81 -7.43
N SER A 215 -2.94 11.91 -6.98
CA SER A 215 -4.14 12.49 -7.56
C SER A 215 -4.23 13.99 -7.25
N PRO A 216 -5.05 14.77 -7.94
CA PRO A 216 -5.51 16.06 -7.43
C PRO A 216 -6.44 15.87 -6.23
N ASP A 217 -6.84 16.99 -5.61
CA ASP A 217 -7.95 17.01 -4.68
C ASP A 217 -9.28 16.90 -5.43
N PHE A 218 -10.24 16.16 -4.87
CA PHE A 218 -11.57 15.97 -5.45
C PHE A 218 -12.65 16.51 -4.51
N GLU A 219 -13.69 17.10 -5.08
CA GLU A 219 -14.89 17.50 -4.34
C GLU A 219 -15.81 16.30 -4.07
N ALA A 220 -15.97 15.39 -5.03
CA ALA A 220 -16.71 14.16 -4.88
C ALA A 220 -15.79 13.02 -4.41
N GLN A 221 -16.33 12.09 -3.62
CA GLN A 221 -15.58 10.95 -3.14
C GLN A 221 -15.09 10.07 -4.29
N THR A 222 -13.83 9.67 -4.21
CA THR A 222 -13.20 8.68 -5.09
C THR A 222 -12.66 7.54 -4.23
N PHE A 223 -12.79 6.30 -4.68
CA PHE A 223 -12.28 5.13 -3.99
C PHE A 223 -11.13 4.51 -4.80
N ALA A 224 -9.98 4.35 -4.17
CA ALA A 224 -8.83 3.68 -4.76
C ALA A 224 -8.45 2.45 -3.92
N SER A 225 -8.52 1.26 -4.52
CA SER A 225 -8.18 0.00 -3.88
C SER A 225 -7.01 -0.67 -4.59
N THR A 226 -5.95 -0.98 -3.85
CA THR A 226 -4.78 -1.70 -4.36
C THR A 226 -4.56 -2.98 -3.57
N ALA A 227 -4.45 -4.11 -4.26
CA ALA A 227 -4.02 -5.38 -3.70
C ALA A 227 -2.57 -5.66 -4.12
N VAL A 228 -1.67 -5.91 -3.16
CA VAL A 228 -0.24 -6.14 -3.39
C VAL A 228 0.14 -7.51 -2.86
N GLU A 229 0.50 -8.41 -3.78
CA GLU A 229 0.88 -9.78 -3.50
C GLU A 229 2.36 -9.97 -3.81
N VAL A 230 3.17 -10.29 -2.79
CA VAL A 230 4.62 -10.41 -2.92
C VAL A 230 5.07 -11.78 -2.47
N PHE A 231 5.71 -12.48 -3.36
CA PHE A 231 6.26 -13.82 -3.14
C PHE A 231 7.79 -13.75 -3.18
N ALA A 232 8.43 -13.98 -2.06
CA ALA A 232 9.87 -14.01 -1.90
C ALA A 232 10.33 -15.44 -1.66
N ALA A 233 10.87 -16.09 -2.69
CA ALA A 233 11.39 -17.45 -2.64
C ALA A 233 12.68 -17.54 -1.79
N ALA A 234 13.19 -18.75 -1.56
CA ALA A 234 14.30 -18.99 -0.66
C ALA A 234 15.54 -18.14 -0.98
N GLY A 235 16.08 -17.45 0.02
CA GLY A 235 17.28 -16.63 -0.08
C GLY A 235 17.12 -15.34 -0.90
N SER A 236 15.91 -15.01 -1.36
CA SER A 236 15.64 -13.77 -2.09
C SER A 236 15.65 -12.54 -1.17
N ARG A 237 15.86 -11.37 -1.76
CA ARG A 237 15.80 -10.08 -1.06
C ARG A 237 14.86 -9.14 -1.78
N VAL A 238 13.78 -8.79 -1.12
CA VAL A 238 12.74 -7.93 -1.70
C VAL A 238 12.50 -6.73 -0.79
N LEU A 239 12.50 -5.54 -1.38
CA LEU A 239 12.09 -4.31 -0.71
C LEU A 239 10.89 -3.72 -1.45
N CYS A 240 9.76 -3.61 -0.76
CA CYS A 240 8.54 -3.00 -1.30
C CYS A 240 8.28 -1.65 -0.62
N VAL A 241 8.25 -0.57 -1.39
CA VAL A 241 7.97 0.78 -0.93
C VAL A 241 6.69 1.29 -1.56
N SER A 242 5.76 1.77 -0.73
CA SER A 242 4.54 2.44 -1.17
C SER A 242 4.51 3.87 -0.64
N VAL A 243 4.38 4.86 -1.53
CA VAL A 243 4.28 6.28 -1.19
C VAL A 243 2.94 6.81 -1.67
N GLN A 244 2.00 7.03 -0.73
CA GLN A 244 0.67 7.52 -1.03
C GLN A 244 0.62 9.04 -0.83
N ARG A 245 0.34 9.79 -1.93
CA ARG A 245 0.21 11.23 -2.02
C ARG A 245 -1.09 11.62 -2.73
N LEU A 246 -2.14 10.83 -2.56
CA LEU A 246 -3.45 11.08 -3.13
C LEU A 246 -4.07 12.35 -2.53
N GLY A 247 -4.86 13.06 -3.31
CA GLY A 247 -5.53 14.28 -2.89
C GLY A 247 -6.68 14.05 -1.90
N ARG A 248 -7.23 15.16 -1.40
CA ARG A 248 -8.47 15.15 -0.61
C ARG A 248 -9.63 14.61 -1.46
N GLY A 249 -10.65 14.05 -0.80
CA GLY A 249 -11.77 13.38 -1.48
C GLY A 249 -11.50 11.92 -1.81
N VAL A 250 -10.24 11.45 -1.75
CA VAL A 250 -9.92 10.03 -1.96
C VAL A 250 -10.06 9.24 -0.68
N PHE A 251 -10.76 8.11 -0.74
CA PHE A 251 -10.65 6.99 0.20
C PHE A 251 -9.70 5.96 -0.43
N TYR A 252 -8.51 5.82 0.17
CA TYR A 252 -7.52 4.85 -0.27
C TYR A 252 -7.53 3.62 0.63
N GLN A 253 -7.55 2.44 0.01
CA GLN A 253 -7.36 1.17 0.68
C GLN A 253 -6.26 0.35 0.01
N SER A 254 -5.29 -0.08 0.79
CA SER A 254 -4.25 -1.01 0.36
C SER A 254 -4.33 -2.30 1.18
N MET A 255 -4.38 -3.41 0.48
CA MET A 255 -4.22 -4.75 1.05
C MET A 255 -2.87 -5.29 0.58
N GLN A 256 -1.97 -5.56 1.51
CA GLN A 256 -0.61 -6.01 1.21
C GLN A 256 -0.36 -7.35 1.89
N ARG A 257 0.07 -8.34 1.14
CA ARG A 257 0.48 -9.65 1.65
C ARG A 257 1.85 -10.00 1.14
N THR A 258 2.75 -10.23 2.07
CA THR A 258 4.13 -10.61 1.77
C THR A 258 4.40 -12.00 2.32
N LEU A 259 4.92 -12.87 1.46
CA LEU A 259 5.20 -14.28 1.79
C LEU A 259 6.69 -14.53 1.66
N ALA A 260 7.36 -14.70 2.80
CA ALA A 260 8.81 -14.86 2.90
C ALA A 260 9.18 -16.33 3.16
N GLN A 261 9.88 -16.95 2.22
CA GLN A 261 10.35 -18.33 2.30
C GLN A 261 11.71 -18.43 3.03
N ARG A 262 12.27 -19.64 3.15
CA ARG A 262 13.53 -19.92 3.84
C ARG A 262 14.64 -18.91 3.56
N ASP A 263 15.24 -18.35 4.62
CA ASP A 263 16.37 -17.44 4.53
C ASP A 263 16.15 -16.20 3.64
N SER A 264 14.90 -15.89 3.28
CA SER A 264 14.58 -14.69 2.50
C SER A 264 14.49 -13.46 3.42
N GLN A 265 14.73 -12.29 2.82
CA GLN A 265 14.45 -10.99 3.42
C GLN A 265 13.40 -10.26 2.61
N LEU A 266 12.26 -9.94 3.24
CA LEU A 266 11.20 -9.20 2.62
C LEU A 266 10.81 -8.00 3.47
N ASP A 267 11.26 -6.81 3.05
CA ASP A 267 11.08 -5.56 3.77
C ASP A 267 10.00 -4.69 3.11
N THR A 268 9.29 -3.92 3.91
CA THR A 268 8.26 -2.99 3.43
C THR A 268 8.43 -1.60 4.02
N LEU A 269 8.09 -0.57 3.23
CA LEU A 269 7.88 0.79 3.73
C LEU A 269 6.55 1.33 3.21
N ASN A 270 5.66 1.72 4.11
CA ASN A 270 4.42 2.39 3.80
C ASN A 270 4.49 3.86 4.23
N VAL A 271 4.40 4.78 3.26
CA VAL A 271 4.35 6.22 3.47
C VAL A 271 2.97 6.76 3.11
N ALA A 272 2.26 7.35 4.08
CA ALA A 272 0.95 7.96 3.86
C ALA A 272 0.98 9.45 4.16
N LEU A 273 0.81 10.28 3.12
CA LEU A 273 0.89 11.73 3.18
C LEU A 273 -0.36 12.44 2.62
N GLY A 274 -1.26 11.68 1.99
CA GLY A 274 -2.43 12.19 1.30
C GLY A 274 -3.70 11.39 1.59
N ALA A 275 -4.72 11.53 0.74
CA ALA A 275 -6.08 11.02 0.87
C ALA A 275 -6.87 11.63 2.05
N SER A 276 -8.20 11.59 1.99
CA SER A 276 -9.05 11.91 3.15
C SER A 276 -9.10 10.76 4.15
N VAL A 277 -9.15 9.55 3.62
CA VAL A 277 -9.03 8.31 4.39
C VAL A 277 -7.97 7.43 3.74
N SER A 278 -7.01 6.97 4.52
CA SER A 278 -6.01 5.99 4.07
C SER A 278 -6.03 4.80 5.00
N ARG A 279 -6.37 3.63 4.45
CA ARG A 279 -6.31 2.36 5.19
C ARG A 279 -5.33 1.40 4.53
N VAL A 280 -4.41 0.90 5.33
CA VAL A 280 -3.40 -0.08 4.92
C VAL A 280 -3.52 -1.31 5.79
N ASP A 281 -3.78 -2.46 5.17
CA ASP A 281 -3.81 -3.77 5.80
C ASP A 281 -2.60 -4.58 5.30
N LEU A 282 -1.52 -4.63 6.07
CA LEU A 282 -0.29 -5.36 5.77
C LEU A 282 -0.18 -6.63 6.60
N ASN A 283 -0.07 -7.78 5.94
CA ASN A 283 0.26 -9.04 6.60
C ASN A 283 1.58 -9.60 6.04
N ALA A 284 2.61 -9.63 6.87
CA ALA A 284 3.91 -10.21 6.56
C ALA A 284 3.99 -11.63 7.14
N ARG A 285 3.98 -12.64 6.26
CA ARG A 285 4.02 -14.05 6.63
C ARG A 285 5.40 -14.64 6.41
N LEU A 286 6.01 -15.11 7.49
CA LEU A 286 7.31 -15.75 7.48
C LEU A 286 7.11 -17.27 7.44
N LEU A 287 7.15 -17.81 6.21
CA LEU A 287 6.75 -19.17 5.84
C LEU A 287 7.93 -20.15 5.72
N GLY A 288 9.15 -19.71 5.96
CA GLY A 288 10.32 -20.57 5.94
C GLY A 288 11.30 -20.26 7.05
N PRO A 289 12.02 -21.26 7.58
CA PRO A 289 13.04 -21.05 8.62
C PRO A 289 14.07 -20.01 8.18
N GLY A 290 14.47 -19.12 9.10
CA GLY A 290 15.44 -18.06 8.82
C GLY A 290 14.89 -16.86 8.05
N ALA A 291 13.60 -16.84 7.70
CA ALA A 291 12.99 -15.69 7.05
C ALA A 291 13.01 -14.45 7.95
N ASN A 292 13.24 -13.29 7.33
CA ASN A 292 13.32 -12.00 8.01
C ASN A 292 12.44 -10.96 7.34
N SER A 293 11.85 -10.03 8.14
CA SER A 293 11.07 -8.92 7.60
C SER A 293 11.22 -7.64 8.45
N GLU A 294 11.58 -6.53 7.82
CA GLU A 294 11.47 -5.20 8.41
C GLU A 294 10.25 -4.45 7.86
N LEU A 295 9.32 -4.08 8.74
CA LEU A 295 8.08 -3.39 8.38
C LEU A 295 8.17 -1.93 8.82
N LEU A 296 8.40 -1.04 7.88
CA LEU A 296 8.52 0.38 8.12
C LEU A 296 7.23 1.11 7.76
N GLY A 297 6.89 2.11 8.54
CA GLY A 297 5.74 2.98 8.25
C GLY A 297 5.98 4.41 8.68
N LEU A 298 5.59 5.34 7.83
CA LEU A 298 5.67 6.76 8.08
C LEU A 298 4.39 7.43 7.61
N TYR A 299 3.80 8.27 8.45
CA TYR A 299 2.64 9.05 8.05
C TYR A 299 2.63 10.45 8.65
N PHE A 300 2.11 11.37 7.86
CA PHE A 300 1.83 12.74 8.30
C PHE A 300 0.40 13.10 7.90
N ALA A 301 -0.47 13.18 8.91
CA ALA A 301 -1.88 13.52 8.73
C ALA A 301 -2.15 14.95 9.20
N ASP A 302 -2.94 15.72 8.45
CA ASP A 302 -3.36 17.06 8.78
C ASP A 302 -4.84 17.31 8.48
N GLY A 303 -5.37 18.46 8.88
CA GLY A 303 -6.79 18.79 8.72
C GLY A 303 -7.68 17.73 9.36
N ASP A 304 -8.57 17.12 8.57
CA ASP A 304 -9.50 16.07 9.02
C ASP A 304 -9.14 14.68 8.49
N GLN A 305 -7.89 14.46 8.06
CA GLN A 305 -7.45 13.17 7.53
C GLN A 305 -7.59 12.05 8.55
N HIS A 306 -7.91 10.87 8.05
CA HIS A 306 -8.09 9.66 8.86
C HIS A 306 -7.23 8.54 8.30
N PHE A 307 -6.16 8.17 9.01
CA PHE A 307 -5.24 7.12 8.61
C PHE A 307 -5.36 5.92 9.55
N ASP A 308 -5.48 4.73 8.98
CA ASP A 308 -5.73 3.48 9.69
C ASP A 308 -4.78 2.40 9.17
N PHE A 309 -3.86 1.97 10.02
CA PHE A 309 -2.86 0.95 9.69
C PHE A 309 -3.12 -0.30 10.51
N ASN A 310 -3.35 -1.41 9.80
CA ASN A 310 -3.46 -2.73 10.40
C ASN A 310 -2.27 -3.57 9.90
N THR A 311 -1.45 -4.05 10.80
CA THR A 311 -0.25 -4.80 10.48
C THR A 311 -0.23 -6.14 11.19
N SER A 312 0.24 -7.18 10.51
CA SER A 312 0.47 -8.50 11.09
C SER A 312 1.87 -8.98 10.76
N GLN A 313 2.61 -9.39 11.78
CA GLN A 313 3.87 -10.11 11.70
C GLN A 313 3.55 -11.57 12.04
N ASP A 314 3.36 -12.41 11.01
CA ASP A 314 2.86 -13.79 11.13
C ASP A 314 4.01 -14.79 10.99
N HIS A 315 4.50 -15.28 12.13
CA HIS A 315 5.62 -16.21 12.24
C HIS A 315 5.10 -17.65 12.24
N VAL A 316 5.28 -18.35 11.13
CA VAL A 316 4.79 -19.72 10.92
C VAL A 316 5.87 -20.76 11.19
N GLU A 317 7.13 -20.44 10.84
CA GLU A 317 8.27 -21.34 10.88
C GLU A 317 9.33 -20.89 11.91
N PRO A 318 10.19 -21.81 12.41
CA PRO A 318 11.19 -21.48 13.40
C PRO A 318 12.32 -20.58 12.88
N ASP A 319 13.09 -19.99 13.81
CA ASP A 319 14.24 -19.14 13.54
C ASP A 319 13.91 -17.87 12.70
N THR A 320 12.68 -17.42 12.74
CA THR A 320 12.23 -16.25 11.98
C THR A 320 12.37 -14.96 12.79
N SER A 321 12.60 -13.83 12.10
CA SER A 321 12.70 -12.54 12.76
C SER A 321 11.91 -11.46 12.06
N SER A 322 11.32 -10.54 12.84
CA SER A 322 10.66 -9.37 12.29
C SER A 322 10.78 -8.15 13.20
N ASN A 323 10.92 -6.99 12.59
CA ASN A 323 10.93 -5.72 13.30
C ASN A 323 10.00 -4.73 12.63
N LEU A 324 9.10 -4.13 13.41
CA LEU A 324 8.17 -3.12 12.90
C LEU A 324 8.43 -1.77 13.56
N LEU A 325 8.56 -0.73 12.72
CA LEU A 325 8.65 0.67 13.18
C LEU A 325 7.69 1.54 12.38
N TYR A 326 6.61 1.96 13.02
CA TYR A 326 5.65 2.93 12.48
C TYR A 326 5.69 4.24 13.25
N LYS A 327 5.88 5.36 12.54
CA LYS A 327 5.88 6.69 13.12
C LYS A 327 4.91 7.61 12.41
N GLY A 328 4.10 8.31 13.21
CA GLY A 328 3.11 9.27 12.71
C GLY A 328 3.26 10.64 13.33
N ALA A 329 3.09 11.69 12.54
CA ALA A 329 2.86 13.05 12.99
C ALA A 329 1.43 13.46 12.60
N LEU A 330 0.70 14.06 13.54
CA LEU A 330 -0.72 14.37 13.39
C LEU A 330 -0.99 15.82 13.78
N ASP A 331 -1.65 16.55 12.88
CA ASP A 331 -2.01 17.95 13.07
C ASP A 331 -3.49 18.21 12.75
N GLY A 332 -3.99 19.40 13.10
CA GLY A 332 -5.39 19.79 12.90
C GLY A 332 -6.34 18.93 13.77
N ASN A 333 -7.34 18.34 13.14
CA ASN A 333 -8.28 17.38 13.72
C ASN A 333 -8.05 15.96 13.20
N SER A 334 -6.86 15.70 12.65
CA SER A 334 -6.56 14.42 12.03
C SER A 334 -6.55 13.27 13.03
N ARG A 335 -6.76 12.07 12.52
CA ARG A 335 -6.75 10.85 13.32
C ARG A 335 -5.85 9.80 12.70
N GLY A 336 -4.92 9.26 13.50
CA GLY A 336 -4.10 8.10 13.18
C GLY A 336 -4.50 6.91 14.03
N ILE A 337 -4.71 5.76 13.41
CA ILE A 337 -4.95 4.49 14.09
C ILE A 337 -3.85 3.53 13.67
N PHE A 338 -3.21 2.91 14.63
CA PHE A 338 -2.29 1.81 14.40
C PHE A 338 -2.75 0.59 15.20
N ARG A 339 -2.99 -0.51 14.50
CA ARG A 339 -3.25 -1.81 15.08
C ARG A 339 -2.19 -2.77 14.55
N GLY A 340 -1.33 -3.26 15.44
CA GLY A 340 -0.30 -4.24 15.13
C GLY A 340 -0.55 -5.55 15.85
N ILE A 341 -0.30 -6.66 15.18
CA ILE A 341 -0.30 -7.97 15.79
C ILE A 341 1.00 -8.72 15.47
N ILE A 342 1.63 -9.29 16.47
CA ILE A 342 2.65 -10.31 16.30
C ILE A 342 1.97 -11.64 16.61
N ARG A 343 1.90 -12.53 15.61
CA ARG A 343 1.41 -13.89 15.75
C ARG A 343 2.56 -14.86 15.61
N VAL A 344 2.71 -15.76 16.60
CA VAL A 344 3.73 -16.78 16.60
C VAL A 344 3.06 -18.14 16.75
N HIS A 345 3.14 -18.94 15.70
CA HIS A 345 2.54 -20.28 15.67
C HIS A 345 3.30 -21.27 16.57
N PRO A 346 2.71 -22.40 16.98
CA PRO A 346 3.32 -23.35 17.92
C PRO A 346 4.71 -23.86 17.51
N ASP A 347 4.92 -24.07 16.22
CA ASP A 347 6.17 -24.58 15.66
C ASP A 347 7.22 -23.47 15.39
N ALA A 348 6.84 -22.20 15.47
CA ALA A 348 7.70 -21.04 15.22
C ALA A 348 8.63 -20.72 16.42
N GLN A 349 9.36 -21.72 16.87
CA GLN A 349 10.31 -21.58 17.98
C GLN A 349 11.50 -20.70 17.57
N ARG A 350 12.11 -20.02 18.54
CA ARG A 350 13.23 -19.08 18.39
C ARG A 350 12.90 -17.88 17.50
N THR A 351 11.62 -17.52 17.44
CA THR A 351 11.18 -16.26 16.84
C THR A 351 11.72 -15.07 17.64
N ASP A 352 12.24 -14.05 16.92
CA ASP A 352 12.59 -12.75 17.49
C ASP A 352 11.77 -11.67 16.79
N ALA A 353 10.79 -11.10 17.50
CA ALA A 353 9.83 -10.16 16.91
C ALA A 353 9.62 -8.92 17.80
N TYR A 354 9.71 -7.76 17.19
CA TYR A 354 9.46 -6.49 17.85
C TYR A 354 8.55 -5.59 17.04
N GLN A 355 7.63 -4.88 17.70
CA GLN A 355 6.84 -3.84 17.05
C GLN A 355 6.87 -2.54 17.84
N THR A 356 7.08 -1.44 17.14
CA THR A 356 7.07 -0.10 17.71
C THR A 356 6.17 0.82 16.92
N ASN A 357 5.21 1.46 17.61
CA ASN A 357 4.44 2.56 17.05
C ASN A 357 4.62 3.82 17.90
N ARG A 358 5.03 4.92 17.28
CA ARG A 358 5.21 6.21 17.94
C ARG A 358 4.46 7.31 17.19
N ASN A 359 3.68 8.09 17.92
CA ASN A 359 2.87 9.17 17.36
C ASN A 359 3.19 10.50 18.03
N LEU A 360 3.38 11.53 17.20
CA LEU A 360 3.61 12.89 17.62
C LEU A 360 2.36 13.72 17.31
N LEU A 361 1.73 14.28 18.34
CA LEU A 361 0.58 15.17 18.22
C LEU A 361 1.05 16.62 18.16
N LEU A 362 0.76 17.30 17.05
CA LEU A 362 1.18 18.69 16.81
C LEU A 362 0.09 19.68 17.24
N SER A 363 -1.15 19.25 17.32
CA SER A 363 -2.29 20.07 17.71
C SER A 363 -3.20 19.39 18.73
N ARG A 364 -4.05 20.17 19.41
CA ARG A 364 -5.00 19.64 20.41
C ARG A 364 -6.15 18.85 19.83
N GLY A 365 -6.48 19.07 18.55
CA GLY A 365 -7.53 18.34 17.84
C GLY A 365 -7.09 16.98 17.34
N ALA A 366 -5.78 16.80 17.10
CA ALA A 366 -5.20 15.58 16.60
C ALA A 366 -5.31 14.42 17.60
N ARG A 367 -5.52 13.21 17.08
CA ARG A 367 -5.69 12.00 17.90
C ARG A 367 -4.94 10.82 17.29
N ALA A 368 -4.30 10.02 18.15
CA ALA A 368 -3.70 8.75 17.77
C ALA A 368 -4.19 7.64 18.69
N ASP A 369 -4.63 6.54 18.09
CA ASP A 369 -4.97 5.29 18.78
C ASP A 369 -3.90 4.24 18.39
N SER A 370 -3.20 3.70 19.37
CA SER A 370 -2.17 2.68 19.16
C SER A 370 -2.52 1.41 19.93
N LEU A 371 -2.71 0.31 19.20
CA LEU A 371 -3.27 -0.95 19.66
C LEU A 371 -2.32 -2.13 19.29
N PRO A 372 -1.14 -2.23 19.91
CA PRO A 372 -0.26 -3.36 19.68
C PRO A 372 -0.75 -4.60 20.42
N ASN A 373 -0.78 -5.75 19.74
CA ASN A 373 -1.21 -7.03 20.27
C ASN A 373 -0.15 -8.12 20.05
N LEU A 374 -0.16 -9.14 20.92
CA LEU A 374 0.69 -10.33 20.83
C LEU A 374 -0.20 -11.58 20.94
N GLU A 375 -0.09 -12.49 19.96
CA GLU A 375 -0.67 -13.82 20.00
C GLU A 375 0.48 -14.84 19.88
N ILE A 376 0.93 -15.38 21.01
CA ILE A 376 2.11 -16.22 21.06
C ILE A 376 1.71 -17.61 21.51
N GLU A 377 1.90 -18.60 20.64
CA GLU A 377 1.59 -20.00 20.87
C GLU A 377 2.85 -20.89 21.02
N ALA A 378 4.06 -20.28 20.97
CA ALA A 378 5.34 -20.93 21.14
C ALA A 378 6.04 -20.51 22.45
N ASP A 379 6.91 -21.36 23.00
CA ASP A 379 7.53 -21.14 24.31
C ASP A 379 8.91 -20.46 24.25
N ASP A 380 9.75 -20.84 23.28
CA ASP A 380 11.12 -20.31 23.14
C ASP A 380 11.14 -19.16 22.12
N VAL A 381 10.71 -17.97 22.56
CA VAL A 381 10.62 -16.79 21.70
C VAL A 381 11.01 -15.50 22.43
N ARG A 382 11.35 -14.47 21.64
CA ARG A 382 11.57 -13.10 22.10
C ARG A 382 10.60 -12.18 21.36
N CYS A 383 9.48 -11.87 21.98
CA CYS A 383 8.46 -11.03 21.38
C CYS A 383 8.10 -9.88 22.33
N SER A 384 8.11 -8.67 21.81
CA SER A 384 7.71 -7.50 22.59
C SER A 384 7.15 -6.38 21.72
N HIS A 385 6.49 -5.42 22.35
CA HIS A 385 5.99 -4.23 21.67
C HIS A 385 6.22 -2.96 22.49
N GLY A 386 6.24 -1.82 21.77
CA GLY A 386 6.26 -0.49 22.37
C GLY A 386 5.28 0.44 21.65
N ALA A 387 4.52 1.22 22.41
CA ALA A 387 3.62 2.23 21.84
C ALA A 387 3.76 3.54 22.61
N THR A 388 3.86 4.66 21.89
CA THR A 388 3.89 5.98 22.48
C THR A 388 3.03 6.96 21.69
N VAL A 389 2.28 7.77 22.41
CA VAL A 389 1.55 8.92 21.86
C VAL A 389 1.89 10.13 22.74
N GLY A 390 2.44 11.16 22.16
CA GLY A 390 2.88 12.34 22.90
C GLY A 390 2.77 13.63 22.10
N ALA A 391 2.73 14.76 22.81
CA ALA A 391 2.87 16.07 22.19
C ALA A 391 4.34 16.33 21.81
N LEU A 392 4.56 17.38 21.01
CA LEU A 392 5.90 17.84 20.67
C LEU A 392 6.71 18.12 21.95
N ASP A 393 7.96 17.64 21.97
CA ASP A 393 8.87 17.84 23.10
C ASP A 393 9.18 19.35 23.28
N ALA A 394 8.63 19.89 24.36
CA ALA A 394 8.76 21.30 24.69
C ALA A 394 10.23 21.70 25.01
N GLU A 395 11.02 20.79 25.60
CA GLU A 395 12.44 21.04 25.92
C GLU A 395 13.27 21.06 24.65
N ALA A 396 13.08 20.10 23.75
CA ALA A 396 13.75 20.07 22.44
C ALA A 396 13.42 21.33 21.63
N ARG A 397 12.14 21.74 21.57
CA ARG A 397 11.70 22.97 20.92
C ARG A 397 12.37 24.21 21.55
N PHE A 398 12.33 24.33 22.88
CA PHE A 398 12.95 25.43 23.61
C PHE A 398 14.47 25.49 23.37
N TYR A 399 15.15 24.35 23.39
CA TYR A 399 16.58 24.28 23.10
C TYR A 399 16.91 24.84 21.70
N LEU A 400 16.18 24.42 20.68
CA LEU A 400 16.36 24.91 19.30
C LEU A 400 16.08 26.40 19.21
N MET A 401 15.05 26.91 19.88
CA MET A 401 14.75 28.34 19.94
C MET A 401 15.85 29.14 20.66
N SER A 402 16.44 28.60 21.73
CA SER A 402 17.56 29.21 22.43
C SER A 402 18.85 29.32 21.58
N ARG A 403 18.91 28.49 20.49
CA ARG A 403 19.99 28.55 19.49
C ARG A 403 19.68 29.49 18.31
N GLY A 404 18.62 30.27 18.39
CA GLY A 404 18.25 31.28 17.40
C GLY A 404 17.27 30.87 16.32
N LEU A 405 16.68 29.67 16.42
CA LEU A 405 15.65 29.25 15.50
C LEU A 405 14.29 29.85 15.89
N GLY A 406 13.50 30.26 14.90
CA GLY A 406 12.11 30.64 15.13
C GLY A 406 11.24 29.49 15.60
N PRO A 407 10.10 29.73 16.29
CA PRO A 407 9.24 28.67 16.83
C PRO A 407 8.81 27.63 15.79
N ILE A 408 8.41 28.07 14.59
CA ILE A 408 7.98 27.21 13.48
C ILE A 408 9.15 26.37 12.94
N GLN A 409 10.34 27.00 12.81
CA GLN A 409 11.53 26.28 12.35
C GLN A 409 11.98 25.20 13.35
N ALA A 410 11.91 25.51 14.65
CA ALA A 410 12.23 24.55 15.70
C ALA A 410 11.27 23.34 15.66
N GLU A 411 9.98 23.59 15.52
CA GLU A 411 8.97 22.56 15.41
C GLU A 411 9.19 21.67 14.19
N ARG A 412 9.43 22.26 13.01
CA ARG A 412 9.74 21.52 11.79
C ARG A 412 10.94 20.59 11.96
N LEU A 413 12.01 21.07 12.56
CA LEU A 413 13.20 20.25 12.79
C LEU A 413 12.94 19.07 13.74
N VAL A 414 12.13 19.26 14.79
CA VAL A 414 11.76 18.17 15.69
C VAL A 414 10.93 17.12 14.95
N VAL A 415 9.94 17.53 14.14
CA VAL A 415 9.10 16.60 13.36
C VAL A 415 9.93 15.86 12.32
N LEU A 416 10.79 16.55 11.57
CA LEU A 416 11.68 15.92 10.57
C LEU A 416 12.65 14.93 11.23
N GLY A 417 13.25 15.29 12.37
CA GLY A 417 14.11 14.39 13.12
C GLY A 417 13.35 13.15 13.63
N PHE A 418 12.11 13.34 14.09
CA PHE A 418 11.27 12.26 14.56
C PHE A 418 10.90 11.26 13.43
N LEU A 419 10.45 11.76 12.27
CA LEU A 419 10.09 10.92 11.12
C LEU A 419 11.33 10.38 10.40
N GLY A 420 12.45 11.13 10.43
CA GLY A 420 13.71 10.75 9.78
C GLY A 420 14.32 9.44 10.28
N GLU A 421 13.99 8.99 11.51
CA GLU A 421 14.42 7.68 12.02
C GLU A 421 13.93 6.53 11.13
N VAL A 422 12.70 6.61 10.59
CA VAL A 422 12.17 5.61 9.65
C VAL A 422 12.91 5.70 8.31
N LEU A 423 13.06 6.92 7.79
CA LEU A 423 13.70 7.14 6.50
C LEU A 423 15.18 6.76 6.48
N SER A 424 15.88 6.87 7.63
CA SER A 424 17.30 6.50 7.73
C SER A 424 17.56 5.00 7.56
N LYS A 425 16.53 4.17 7.67
CA LYS A 425 16.59 2.72 7.45
C LYS A 425 16.41 2.32 5.99
N LEU A 426 15.95 3.23 5.13
CA LEU A 426 15.67 2.95 3.73
C LEU A 426 16.94 3.13 2.87
N PRO A 427 17.37 2.12 2.10
CA PRO A 427 18.57 2.21 1.25
C PRO A 427 18.29 2.86 -0.12
N LEU A 428 17.26 3.70 -0.25
CA LEU A 428 16.85 4.38 -1.48
C LEU A 428 16.88 5.90 -1.28
N ALA A 429 18.04 6.52 -1.56
CA ALA A 429 18.29 7.93 -1.28
C ALA A 429 17.27 8.89 -1.94
N GLY A 430 16.88 8.63 -3.19
CA GLY A 430 15.89 9.46 -3.90
C GLY A 430 14.50 9.40 -3.28
N VAL A 431 14.07 8.23 -2.82
CA VAL A 431 12.79 8.11 -2.09
C VAL A 431 12.86 8.89 -0.77
N VAL A 432 13.97 8.78 -0.04
CA VAL A 432 14.19 9.52 1.22
C VAL A 432 14.11 11.02 0.98
N GLN A 433 14.81 11.55 -0.04
CA GLN A 433 14.80 12.96 -0.39
C GLN A 433 13.41 13.45 -0.79
N LYS A 434 12.71 12.68 -1.66
CA LYS A 434 11.35 13.00 -2.13
C LYS A 434 10.36 13.04 -0.96
N VAL A 435 10.34 12.03 -0.11
CA VAL A 435 9.44 11.97 1.05
C VAL A 435 9.73 13.09 2.03
N THR A 436 11.02 13.38 2.32
CA THR A 436 11.41 14.48 3.19
C THR A 436 10.90 15.82 2.67
N ARG A 437 11.08 16.11 1.38
CA ARG A 437 10.58 17.33 0.74
C ARG A 437 9.06 17.47 0.87
N VAL A 438 8.31 16.40 0.60
CA VAL A 438 6.84 16.46 0.73
C VAL A 438 6.40 16.72 2.17
N ILE A 439 7.10 16.18 3.17
CA ILE A 439 6.84 16.47 4.58
C ILE A 439 7.13 17.94 4.88
N GLU A 440 8.24 18.48 4.36
CA GLU A 440 8.59 19.90 4.51
C GLU A 440 7.54 20.83 3.90
N GLU A 441 7.05 20.49 2.70
CA GLU A 441 5.97 21.23 2.03
C GLU A 441 4.67 21.21 2.86
N LYS A 442 4.27 20.08 3.40
CA LYS A 442 3.11 19.98 4.30
C LYS A 442 3.30 20.83 5.57
N LEU A 443 4.46 20.77 6.20
CA LEU A 443 4.79 21.60 7.35
C LEU A 443 4.82 23.10 7.01
N ALA A 444 5.16 23.47 5.77
CA ALA A 444 5.17 24.85 5.32
C ALA A 444 3.77 25.45 5.15
N GLN A 445 2.79 24.64 4.78
CA GLN A 445 1.40 25.08 4.58
C GLN A 445 0.64 25.34 5.90
N GLN A 446 1.20 24.92 7.04
CA GLN A 446 0.60 25.04 8.37
C GLN A 446 1.03 26.32 9.14
N GLY A 447 1.91 27.10 8.62
CA GLY A 447 2.42 28.37 9.19
C GLY A 447 1.99 29.55 8.36
#